data_34481d83209f3a3a628e41577006a545
#
_entry.id   34481d83209f3a3a628e41577006a545
#
_cell.length_a   1.000
_cell.length_b   1.000
_cell.length_c   1.000
_cell.angle_alpha   90.00
_cell.angle_beta   90.00
_cell.angle_gamma   90.00
#
_symmetry.space_group_name_H-M   'P 1'
#
loop_
_entity.id
_entity.type
_entity.pdbx_description
1 polymer ?
#
loop_
_entity_poly.entity_id
_entity_poly.type
_entity_poly.pdbx_seq_one_letter_code
_entity_poly.pdbx_strand_id
1 'polypeptide(L)'
;MSGSGSSLSLAVSASPLSIGPMIKAIRSRDLEALSKLRHSLRTPLNQIIGYSEMLMESAEENKAASILADLKRIHTCGGQLLSLINEALAPWKIETGKIDFPGMRRDMRTPLNAVIGYADLCLDEANASNHAELVKDLQKILRAAQNLYALFESEDYPEQMDASGQIGDPSEAQRPLATNAAGQTAAVIGHDFGLSASPLPTGRLLAVDDDEMNRDMLVRRLQKLGYEVGEASNGRLALQKLKASNYDLVLLDILMPDLDGFQTLEYMKADPSLRHIPVIMLTALDDAESTVRCIEAGAEDYVPKPFNPTVLRARITASLEKKLLRDQEQAFLAQLQVERAKSERLLLNVLPKAIAERLKAGQRTIVDSFIDSTVLFADIVGFTRIAAKQSPHRTVQLLNEIFSSFDRIAEQLDLEKIKTIGDAYMLVSGVPIMRTDHAEACANAAFEMLEAVRVFNRRHQLDWNIRIGMNSGPVVAGIIGTKKFSYDLWGDTVNIASRMESHGQPGKVQISQITMKLLGSKFEYEPLGEIDIKNSTRMRAFLLLRKIDPK
;
A
#
# COMPACT_ATOMS: atom_id res chain seq x y z
N MET A 1 -44.47 52.68 28.13
CA MET A 1 -43.82 51.84 29.12
C MET A 1 -43.02 50.83 28.31
N SER A 2 -41.77 51.14 28.16
CA SER A 2 -40.54 50.56 28.71
C SER A 2 -40.49 49.05 28.37
N GLY A 3 -39.56 48.55 27.69
CA GLY A 3 -38.20 48.88 27.50
C GLY A 3 -37.41 47.70 26.97
N SER A 4 -36.26 47.99 26.78
CA SER A 4 -35.01 47.21 26.78
C SER A 4 -34.74 46.31 25.59
N GLY A 5 -33.99 46.88 24.68
CA GLY A 5 -33.11 46.18 23.78
C GLY A 5 -31.98 45.55 24.58
N SER A 6 -31.68 44.32 24.30
CA SER A 6 -30.44 43.67 24.69
C SER A 6 -29.58 43.43 23.45
N SER A 7 -28.62 44.32 23.30
CA SER A 7 -27.46 44.16 22.42
C SER A 7 -26.61 42.99 22.92
N LEU A 8 -26.62 41.89 22.23
CA LEU A 8 -25.61 40.83 22.40
C LEU A 8 -24.31 41.28 21.76
N SER A 9 -23.40 41.79 22.59
CA SER A 9 -21.99 41.94 22.22
C SER A 9 -21.35 40.54 22.25
N LEU A 10 -21.14 39.97 21.08
CA LEU A 10 -20.24 38.85 20.91
C LEU A 10 -18.80 39.38 21.07
N ALA A 11 -18.23 39.12 22.25
CA ALA A 11 -16.84 39.32 22.51
C ALA A 11 -16.01 38.31 21.69
N VAL A 12 -15.41 38.78 20.60
CA VAL A 12 -14.36 38.08 19.88
C VAL A 12 -13.07 38.38 20.65
N SER A 13 -12.64 37.43 21.48
CA SER A 13 -11.32 37.40 22.10
C SER A 13 -10.31 36.72 21.15
N ALA A 14 -9.87 37.45 20.13
CA ALA A 14 -8.58 37.22 19.49
C ALA A 14 -7.73 38.48 19.80
N SER A 15 -6.74 38.32 20.68
CA SER A 15 -5.78 39.38 20.94
C SER A 15 -5.08 39.76 19.64
N PRO A 16 -5.09 41.04 19.20
CA PRO A 16 -4.32 41.44 18.04
C PRO A 16 -2.85 41.18 18.33
N LEU A 17 -2.19 40.43 17.47
CA LEU A 17 -0.75 40.23 17.47
C LEU A 17 -0.11 41.62 17.28
N SER A 18 0.39 42.26 18.36
CA SER A 18 1.05 43.55 18.27
C SER A 18 2.41 43.38 17.60
N ILE A 19 2.76 44.29 16.69
CA ILE A 19 4.04 44.28 15.96
C ILE A 19 5.23 44.58 16.90
N GLY A 20 5.02 45.14 18.08
CA GLY A 20 6.06 45.47 19.06
C GLY A 20 6.98 44.29 19.45
N PRO A 21 6.45 43.11 19.81
CA PRO A 21 7.26 41.90 20.03
C PRO A 21 8.02 41.45 18.78
N MET A 22 7.47 41.65 17.59
CA MET A 22 8.07 41.29 16.32
C MET A 22 9.27 42.14 15.94
N ILE A 23 9.23 43.44 16.19
CA ILE A 23 10.37 44.35 16.01
C ILE A 23 11.51 43.97 16.96
N LYS A 24 11.19 43.54 18.17
CA LYS A 24 12.17 43.06 19.13
C LYS A 24 12.86 41.80 18.66
N ALA A 25 12.12 40.89 18.03
CA ALA A 25 12.64 39.64 17.44
C ALA A 25 13.56 39.91 16.24
N ILE A 26 13.25 40.87 15.41
CA ILE A 26 14.12 41.31 14.29
C ILE A 26 15.44 41.89 14.80
N ARG A 27 15.40 42.68 15.87
CA ARG A 27 16.62 43.23 16.52
C ARG A 27 17.49 42.13 17.15
N SER A 28 16.87 41.05 17.64
CA SER A 28 17.59 39.90 18.22
C SER A 28 18.07 38.89 17.20
N ARG A 29 17.79 39.05 15.89
CA ARG A 29 18.06 38.07 14.82
C ARG A 29 17.46 36.69 15.08
N ASP A 30 16.30 36.63 15.69
CA ASP A 30 15.58 35.42 15.98
C ASP A 30 14.86 34.91 14.69
N LEU A 31 15.45 33.93 14.05
CA LEU A 31 14.95 33.34 12.79
C LEU A 31 13.54 32.75 12.94
N GLU A 32 13.21 32.18 14.09
CA GLU A 32 11.90 31.62 14.36
C GLU A 32 10.81 32.70 14.44
N ALA A 33 11.11 33.80 15.14
CA ALA A 33 10.18 34.91 15.26
C ALA A 33 9.98 35.62 13.89
N LEU A 34 11.02 35.68 13.06
CA LEU A 34 10.94 36.23 11.69
C LEU A 34 10.12 35.34 10.76
N SER A 35 10.23 34.04 10.90
CA SER A 35 9.39 33.08 10.16
C SER A 35 7.92 33.25 10.55
N LYS A 36 7.62 33.36 11.84
CA LYS A 36 6.26 33.62 12.35
C LYS A 36 5.69 34.96 11.84
N LEU A 37 6.51 36.04 11.81
CA LEU A 37 6.09 37.30 11.24
C LEU A 37 5.73 37.19 9.76
N ARG A 38 6.59 36.56 8.97
CA ARG A 38 6.36 36.36 7.54
C ARG A 38 5.07 35.59 7.30
N HIS A 39 4.83 34.54 8.09
CA HIS A 39 3.60 33.79 8.05
C HIS A 39 2.36 34.63 8.37
N SER A 40 2.39 35.38 9.47
CA SER A 40 1.27 36.26 9.91
C SER A 40 0.90 37.33 8.89
N LEU A 41 1.86 37.83 8.13
CA LEU A 41 1.63 38.81 7.07
C LEU A 41 1.13 38.16 5.77
N ARG A 42 1.60 36.95 5.44
CA ARG A 42 1.20 36.24 4.21
C ARG A 42 -0.20 35.65 4.31
N THR A 43 -0.62 35.17 5.48
CA THR A 43 -1.93 34.54 5.66
C THR A 43 -3.08 35.42 5.15
N PRO A 44 -3.28 36.67 5.59
CA PRO A 44 -4.36 37.50 5.07
C PRO A 44 -4.20 37.84 3.58
N LEU A 45 -2.97 37.94 3.07
CA LEU A 45 -2.75 38.18 1.64
C LEU A 45 -3.16 36.96 0.78
N ASN A 46 -2.82 35.76 1.22
CA ASN A 46 -3.23 34.55 0.54
C ASN A 46 -4.76 34.44 0.49
N GLN A 47 -5.45 34.86 1.55
CA GLN A 47 -6.92 34.93 1.60
C GLN A 47 -7.46 35.92 0.57
N ILE A 48 -6.91 37.16 0.51
CA ILE A 48 -7.33 38.17 -0.46
C ILE A 48 -7.15 37.66 -1.89
N ILE A 49 -5.98 37.12 -2.24
CA ILE A 49 -5.66 36.61 -3.57
C ILE A 49 -6.55 35.41 -3.90
N GLY A 50 -6.63 34.42 -3.01
CA GLY A 50 -7.36 33.19 -3.26
C GLY A 50 -8.87 33.38 -3.41
N TYR A 51 -9.50 34.18 -2.53
CA TYR A 51 -10.93 34.46 -2.67
C TYR A 51 -11.22 35.37 -3.88
N SER A 52 -10.34 36.32 -4.22
CA SER A 52 -10.53 37.13 -5.43
C SER A 52 -10.47 36.27 -6.71
N GLU A 53 -9.57 35.28 -6.79
CA GLU A 53 -9.51 34.33 -7.90
C GLU A 53 -10.79 33.49 -8.02
N MET A 54 -11.25 32.91 -6.92
CA MET A 54 -12.49 32.11 -6.90
C MET A 54 -13.70 32.93 -7.35
N LEU A 55 -13.78 34.17 -6.87
CA LEU A 55 -14.86 35.07 -7.24
C LEU A 55 -14.78 35.53 -8.69
N MET A 56 -13.58 35.73 -9.26
CA MET A 56 -13.40 36.02 -10.69
C MET A 56 -13.90 34.87 -11.55
N GLU A 57 -13.53 33.62 -11.24
CA GLU A 57 -14.02 32.43 -11.96
C GLU A 57 -15.56 32.36 -11.89
N SER A 58 -16.15 32.56 -10.71
CA SER A 58 -17.60 32.54 -10.54
C SER A 58 -18.30 33.71 -11.27
N ALA A 59 -17.69 34.91 -11.32
CA ALA A 59 -18.21 36.06 -12.04
C ALA A 59 -18.15 35.88 -13.56
N GLU A 60 -17.12 35.20 -14.10
CA GLU A 60 -17.01 34.85 -15.51
C GLU A 60 -18.10 33.86 -15.91
N GLU A 61 -18.33 32.82 -15.10
CA GLU A 61 -19.40 31.82 -15.32
C GLU A 61 -20.80 32.49 -15.36
N ASN A 62 -21.05 33.44 -14.45
CA ASN A 62 -22.34 34.12 -14.29
C ASN A 62 -22.50 35.38 -15.16
N LYS A 63 -21.52 35.71 -16.01
CA LYS A 63 -21.49 36.92 -16.87
C LYS A 63 -21.65 38.24 -16.12
N ALA A 64 -21.18 38.33 -14.88
CA ALA A 64 -21.22 39.51 -14.05
C ALA A 64 -20.01 40.44 -14.35
N ALA A 65 -20.03 41.12 -15.49
CA ALA A 65 -18.89 41.85 -16.02
C ALA A 65 -18.44 43.05 -15.17
N SER A 66 -19.36 43.70 -14.43
CA SER A 66 -19.07 44.82 -13.56
C SER A 66 -18.21 44.42 -12.35
N ILE A 67 -18.62 43.41 -11.62
CA ILE A 67 -17.89 42.87 -10.46
C ILE A 67 -16.55 42.26 -10.87
N LEU A 68 -16.47 41.65 -12.05
CA LEU A 68 -15.26 41.01 -12.55
C LEU A 68 -14.09 42.00 -12.70
N ALA A 69 -14.37 43.23 -13.14
CA ALA A 69 -13.34 44.27 -13.29
C ALA A 69 -12.73 44.68 -11.93
N ASP A 70 -13.54 44.83 -10.92
CA ASP A 70 -13.12 45.19 -9.58
C ASP A 70 -12.44 44.04 -8.83
N LEU A 71 -12.91 42.79 -9.03
CA LEU A 71 -12.23 41.60 -8.53
C LEU A 71 -10.82 41.44 -9.11
N LYS A 72 -10.62 41.74 -10.40
CA LYS A 72 -9.29 41.76 -11.05
C LYS A 72 -8.37 42.81 -10.41
N ARG A 73 -8.91 43.98 -10.02
CA ARG A 73 -8.16 45.02 -9.31
C ARG A 73 -7.78 44.53 -7.91
N ILE A 74 -8.71 43.92 -7.15
CA ILE A 74 -8.44 43.33 -5.83
C ILE A 74 -7.32 42.29 -5.93
N HIS A 75 -7.40 41.39 -6.90
CA HIS A 75 -6.40 40.36 -7.13
C HIS A 75 -5.02 40.95 -7.44
N THR A 76 -4.96 41.95 -8.34
CA THR A 76 -3.72 42.67 -8.70
C THR A 76 -3.10 43.36 -7.51
N CYS A 77 -3.90 44.07 -6.70
CA CYS A 77 -3.42 44.75 -5.48
C CYS A 77 -2.95 43.72 -4.44
N GLY A 78 -3.62 42.57 -4.29
CA GLY A 78 -3.16 41.48 -3.44
C GLY A 78 -1.78 40.93 -3.84
N GLY A 79 -1.56 40.76 -5.16
CA GLY A 79 -0.25 40.37 -5.70
C GLY A 79 0.85 41.42 -5.46
N GLN A 80 0.53 42.71 -5.59
CA GLN A 80 1.46 43.82 -5.27
C GLN A 80 1.85 43.80 -3.80
N LEU A 81 0.87 43.64 -2.89
CA LEU A 81 1.12 43.55 -1.45
C LEU A 81 2.02 42.37 -1.11
N LEU A 82 1.80 41.22 -1.74
CA LEU A 82 2.65 40.04 -1.53
C LEU A 82 4.10 40.30 -1.99
N SER A 83 4.27 40.96 -3.15
CA SER A 83 5.60 41.31 -3.67
C SER A 83 6.32 42.27 -2.72
N LEU A 84 5.64 43.30 -2.21
CA LEU A 84 6.21 44.28 -1.25
C LEU A 84 6.67 43.58 0.05
N ILE A 85 5.88 42.64 0.59
CA ILE A 85 6.27 41.88 1.78
C ILE A 85 7.48 41.00 1.50
N ASN A 86 7.48 40.29 0.38
CA ASN A 86 8.60 39.43 0.01
C ASN A 86 9.90 40.21 -0.20
N GLU A 87 9.81 41.38 -0.80
CA GLU A 87 10.97 42.26 -0.99
C GLU A 87 11.45 42.87 0.33
N ALA A 88 10.54 43.34 1.18
CA ALA A 88 10.88 43.94 2.47
C ALA A 88 11.50 42.94 3.44
N LEU A 89 11.01 41.71 3.44
CA LEU A 89 11.46 40.60 4.31
C LEU A 89 12.38 39.62 3.58
N ALA A 90 13.11 40.06 2.56
CA ALA A 90 14.08 39.23 1.88
C ALA A 90 15.20 38.76 2.84
N PRO A 91 15.68 37.50 2.75
CA PRO A 91 16.67 36.93 3.68
C PRO A 91 17.90 37.84 3.87
N TRP A 92 18.44 38.34 2.78
CA TRP A 92 19.62 39.22 2.83
C TRP A 92 19.39 40.58 3.55
N LYS A 93 18.14 41.11 3.48
CA LYS A 93 17.77 42.35 4.23
C LYS A 93 17.67 42.06 5.73
N ILE A 94 17.21 40.87 6.07
CA ILE A 94 17.12 40.37 7.46
C ILE A 94 18.53 40.18 8.04
N GLU A 95 19.40 39.50 7.32
CA GLU A 95 20.77 39.22 7.75
C GLU A 95 21.60 40.50 7.91
N THR A 96 21.39 41.46 7.03
CA THR A 96 22.12 42.77 7.06
C THR A 96 21.50 43.79 7.96
N GLY A 97 20.30 43.54 8.53
CA GLY A 97 19.57 44.50 9.37
C GLY A 97 19.02 45.70 8.60
N LYS A 98 18.95 45.62 7.26
CA LYS A 98 18.51 46.72 6.37
C LYS A 98 17.01 46.67 6.05
N ILE A 99 16.15 46.41 7.04
CA ILE A 99 14.70 46.39 6.84
C ILE A 99 14.15 47.80 7.08
N ASP A 100 13.59 48.39 6.01
CA ASP A 100 12.90 49.71 6.08
C ASP A 100 11.39 49.46 6.34
N PHE A 101 11.00 49.38 7.62
CA PHE A 101 9.61 49.23 8.00
C PHE A 101 8.74 50.49 7.71
N PRO A 102 9.21 51.70 7.94
CA PRO A 102 8.47 52.90 7.57
C PRO A 102 8.18 52.98 6.06
N GLY A 103 9.16 52.64 5.22
CA GLY A 103 8.98 52.57 3.77
C GLY A 103 7.98 51.48 3.38
N MET A 104 8.13 50.29 3.91
CA MET A 104 7.20 49.19 3.66
C MET A 104 5.76 49.56 4.04
N ARG A 105 5.54 50.15 5.22
CA ARG A 105 4.22 50.62 5.67
C ARG A 105 3.59 51.63 4.70
N ARG A 106 4.38 52.57 4.22
CA ARG A 106 3.93 53.61 3.28
C ARG A 106 3.52 52.98 1.94
N ASP A 107 4.36 52.08 1.42
CA ASP A 107 4.16 51.45 0.12
C ASP A 107 2.99 50.46 0.11
N MET A 108 2.72 49.79 1.23
CA MET A 108 1.59 48.88 1.38
C MET A 108 0.25 49.58 1.58
N ARG A 109 0.22 50.82 2.08
CA ARG A 109 -1.03 51.54 2.38
C ARG A 109 -1.92 51.76 1.16
N THR A 110 -1.32 52.10 0.02
CA THR A 110 -2.06 52.37 -1.21
C THR A 110 -2.75 51.12 -1.77
N PRO A 111 -2.05 50.00 -2.01
CA PRO A 111 -2.72 48.81 -2.53
C PRO A 111 -3.68 48.18 -1.52
N LEU A 112 -3.43 48.30 -0.20
CA LEU A 112 -4.32 47.79 0.82
C LEU A 112 -5.65 48.56 0.89
N ASN A 113 -5.59 49.93 0.84
CA ASN A 113 -6.78 50.75 0.75
C ASN A 113 -7.57 50.49 -0.54
N ALA A 114 -6.89 50.18 -1.64
CA ALA A 114 -7.55 49.79 -2.89
C ALA A 114 -8.29 48.46 -2.76
N VAL A 115 -7.69 47.44 -2.11
CA VAL A 115 -8.38 46.17 -1.82
C VAL A 115 -9.65 46.38 -1.01
N ILE A 116 -9.56 47.20 0.08
CA ILE A 116 -10.71 47.49 0.93
C ILE A 116 -11.80 48.22 0.13
N GLY A 117 -11.43 49.26 -0.59
CA GLY A 117 -12.39 50.06 -1.36
C GLY A 117 -13.10 49.27 -2.48
N TYR A 118 -12.36 48.49 -3.25
CA TYR A 118 -12.98 47.63 -4.29
C TYR A 118 -13.79 46.50 -3.70
N ALA A 119 -13.39 45.91 -2.57
CA ALA A 119 -14.17 44.88 -1.90
C ALA A 119 -15.50 45.43 -1.39
N ASP A 120 -15.53 46.66 -0.81
CA ASP A 120 -16.77 47.32 -0.39
C ASP A 120 -17.69 47.59 -1.60
N LEU A 121 -17.16 48.11 -2.72
CA LEU A 121 -17.95 48.34 -3.93
C LEU A 121 -18.56 47.02 -4.47
N CYS A 122 -17.79 45.95 -4.55
CA CYS A 122 -18.29 44.64 -4.94
C CYS A 122 -19.35 44.13 -3.97
N LEU A 123 -19.21 44.40 -2.69
CA LEU A 123 -20.14 43.98 -1.64
C LEU A 123 -21.50 44.71 -1.75
N ASP A 124 -21.49 46.00 -2.04
CA ASP A 124 -22.71 46.77 -2.29
C ASP A 124 -23.46 46.27 -3.51
N GLU A 125 -22.75 45.98 -4.60
CA GLU A 125 -23.34 45.45 -5.83
C GLU A 125 -23.86 44.02 -5.65
N ALA A 126 -23.15 43.17 -4.92
CA ALA A 126 -23.56 41.78 -4.62
C ALA A 126 -24.81 41.76 -3.70
N ASN A 127 -24.91 42.68 -2.74
CA ASN A 127 -26.09 42.85 -1.90
C ASN A 127 -27.30 43.30 -2.74
N ALA A 128 -27.11 44.26 -3.64
CA ALA A 128 -28.15 44.74 -4.54
C ALA A 128 -28.67 43.66 -5.47
N SER A 129 -27.80 42.74 -5.87
CA SER A 129 -28.13 41.60 -6.77
C SER A 129 -28.58 40.32 -6.03
N ASN A 130 -28.68 40.36 -4.69
CA ASN A 130 -29.10 39.25 -3.82
C ASN A 130 -28.27 37.96 -3.97
N HIS A 131 -26.97 38.07 -4.25
CA HIS A 131 -26.00 36.97 -4.39
C HIS A 131 -25.36 36.62 -3.04
N ALA A 132 -26.02 35.85 -2.19
CA ALA A 132 -25.60 35.59 -0.81
C ALA A 132 -24.23 34.92 -0.65
N GLU A 133 -23.80 34.08 -1.58
CA GLU A 133 -22.47 33.43 -1.54
C GLU A 133 -21.35 34.43 -1.87
N LEU A 134 -21.57 35.26 -2.90
CA LEU A 134 -20.65 36.33 -3.29
C LEU A 134 -20.39 37.30 -2.13
N VAL A 135 -21.47 37.67 -1.42
CA VAL A 135 -21.41 38.53 -0.22
C VAL A 135 -20.53 37.96 0.87
N LYS A 136 -20.69 36.66 1.16
CA LYS A 136 -19.88 35.97 2.19
C LYS A 136 -18.39 36.01 1.87
N ASP A 137 -18.04 35.70 0.62
CA ASP A 137 -16.64 35.60 0.22
C ASP A 137 -15.97 36.97 0.09
N LEU A 138 -16.72 38.03 -0.36
CA LEU A 138 -16.25 39.41 -0.31
C LEU A 138 -16.03 39.89 1.13
N GLN A 139 -16.90 39.50 2.07
CA GLN A 139 -16.70 39.80 3.49
C GLN A 139 -15.42 39.17 4.05
N LYS A 140 -15.03 37.99 3.57
CA LYS A 140 -13.75 37.36 3.96
C LYS A 140 -12.55 38.15 3.44
N ILE A 141 -12.60 38.60 2.17
CA ILE A 141 -11.56 39.48 1.60
C ILE A 141 -11.44 40.76 2.45
N LEU A 142 -12.57 41.36 2.77
CA LEU A 142 -12.59 42.60 3.54
C LEU A 142 -11.99 42.41 4.95
N ARG A 143 -12.37 41.34 5.65
CA ARG A 143 -11.79 41.01 6.97
C ARG A 143 -10.30 40.73 6.87
N ALA A 144 -9.84 40.03 5.87
CA ALA A 144 -8.42 39.75 5.67
C ALA A 144 -7.63 41.04 5.43
N ALA A 145 -8.17 41.96 4.61
CA ALA A 145 -7.58 43.27 4.36
C ALA A 145 -7.56 44.14 5.61
N GLN A 146 -8.65 44.16 6.39
CA GLN A 146 -8.74 44.89 7.66
C GLN A 146 -7.76 44.35 8.71
N ASN A 147 -7.61 43.02 8.81
CA ASN A 147 -6.63 42.42 9.71
C ASN A 147 -5.20 42.79 9.32
N LEU A 148 -4.89 42.78 8.02
CA LEU A 148 -3.58 43.23 7.54
C LEU A 148 -3.37 44.72 7.82
N TYR A 149 -4.38 45.56 7.63
CA TYR A 149 -4.35 47.00 7.94
C TYR A 149 -4.07 47.24 9.43
N ALA A 150 -4.77 46.54 10.32
CA ALA A 150 -4.58 46.65 11.76
C ALA A 150 -3.17 46.25 12.23
N LEU A 151 -2.54 45.27 11.56
CA LEU A 151 -1.16 44.86 11.84
C LEU A 151 -0.16 46.00 11.54
N PHE A 152 -0.46 46.86 10.57
CA PHE A 152 0.43 47.98 10.18
C PHE A 152 0.11 49.30 10.89
N GLU A 153 -1.09 49.48 11.46
CA GLU A 153 -1.49 50.72 12.14
C GLU A 153 -1.39 50.70 13.68
N SER A 154 -0.97 49.57 14.29
CA SER A 154 -0.79 49.52 15.73
C SER A 154 0.24 50.58 16.20
N GLU A 155 -0.17 51.41 17.19
CA GLU A 155 0.54 52.60 17.66
C GLU A 155 1.89 52.37 18.35
N ASP A 156 2.35 51.15 18.50
CA ASP A 156 3.62 50.79 19.16
C ASP A 156 4.88 51.01 18.28
N TYR A 157 4.81 51.88 17.28
CA TYR A 157 5.95 52.23 16.43
C TYR A 157 6.65 53.49 16.95
N PRO A 158 7.90 53.44 17.42
CA PRO A 158 8.68 54.64 17.67
C PRO A 158 9.03 55.32 16.34
N GLU A 159 8.51 56.50 16.12
CA GLU A 159 8.74 57.35 14.92
C GLU A 159 10.19 57.80 14.73
N GLN A 160 11.10 57.47 15.62
CA GLN A 160 12.50 57.90 15.55
C GLN A 160 13.46 56.84 16.07
N MET A 161 14.28 56.34 15.16
CA MET A 161 15.71 56.09 15.42
C MET A 161 16.42 55.68 14.12
N ASP A 162 17.07 56.65 13.50
CA ASP A 162 18.17 56.44 12.60
C ASP A 162 19.35 55.84 13.35
N ALA A 163 19.95 54.77 12.82
CA ALA A 163 21.14 54.15 13.38
C ALA A 163 22.44 54.93 13.12
N SER A 164 22.34 56.20 12.73
CA SER A 164 23.47 57.12 12.64
C SER A 164 22.96 58.55 12.82
N GLY A 165 23.24 59.17 13.97
CA GLY A 165 22.86 60.51 14.33
C GLY A 165 23.45 61.61 13.44
N GLN A 166 23.05 61.68 12.18
CA GLN A 166 23.32 62.82 11.30
C GLN A 166 22.09 63.15 10.45
N ILE A 167 21.69 64.45 10.56
CA ILE A 167 20.65 65.07 9.77
C ILE A 167 21.22 65.26 8.36
N GLY A 168 20.69 64.58 7.34
CA GLY A 168 21.03 64.80 5.94
C GLY A 168 19.96 65.59 5.23
N ASP A 169 20.38 66.65 4.57
CA ASP A 169 19.69 67.68 3.80
C ASP A 169 18.76 67.06 2.68
N PRO A 170 17.53 67.58 2.48
CA PRO A 170 16.55 67.00 1.53
C PRO A 170 16.65 67.63 0.12
N SER A 171 17.80 67.64 -0.52
CA SER A 171 17.92 68.18 -1.87
C SER A 171 18.63 67.38 -2.92
N GLU A 172 18.54 66.03 -2.90
CA GLU A 172 19.00 65.20 -4.05
C GLU A 172 18.15 63.96 -4.27
N ALA A 173 16.97 64.13 -4.87
CA ALA A 173 16.19 63.01 -5.37
C ALA A 173 15.42 63.35 -6.64
N GLN A 174 16.15 63.64 -7.71
CA GLN A 174 15.61 63.55 -9.07
C GLN A 174 16.61 62.87 -9.98
N ARG A 175 16.50 61.56 -10.14
CA ARG A 175 16.96 60.84 -11.32
C ARG A 175 15.98 59.71 -11.65
N PRO A 176 15.49 59.66 -12.91
CA PRO A 176 14.57 58.61 -13.34
C PRO A 176 15.34 57.30 -13.53
N LEU A 177 14.84 56.23 -12.94
CA LEU A 177 15.30 54.88 -13.19
C LEU A 177 14.86 54.43 -14.56
N ALA A 178 15.84 54.12 -15.39
CA ALA A 178 15.70 53.56 -16.72
C ALA A 178 15.03 52.17 -16.67
N THR A 179 13.94 52.08 -17.39
CA THR A 179 13.38 50.83 -17.89
C THR A 179 14.41 50.14 -18.76
N ASN A 180 14.92 48.96 -18.36
CA ASN A 180 15.30 47.86 -19.27
C ASN A 180 15.80 46.67 -18.48
N ALA A 181 15.14 45.54 -18.72
CA ALA A 181 15.55 44.15 -18.50
C ALA A 181 14.57 43.30 -17.65
N ALA A 182 13.33 43.25 -18.08
CA ALA A 182 12.45 42.12 -17.68
C ALA A 182 11.48 41.78 -18.82
N GLY A 183 12.03 41.57 -20.00
CA GLY A 183 11.26 41.28 -21.21
C GLY A 183 11.88 40.22 -22.08
N GLN A 184 12.41 39.12 -21.52
CA GLN A 184 12.84 37.97 -22.33
C GLN A 184 13.07 36.74 -21.46
N THR A 185 12.02 36.18 -20.88
CA THR A 185 11.98 34.75 -20.47
C THR A 185 10.54 34.25 -20.22
N ALA A 186 9.53 34.83 -20.87
CA ALA A 186 8.15 34.34 -20.78
C ALA A 186 7.55 34.04 -22.17
N ALA A 187 8.34 33.48 -23.08
CA ALA A 187 7.86 33.13 -24.42
C ALA A 187 8.52 31.83 -24.94
N VAL A 188 8.51 30.77 -24.16
CA VAL A 188 8.60 29.40 -24.68
C VAL A 188 7.98 28.49 -23.59
N ILE A 189 6.73 28.17 -23.71
CA ILE A 189 6.03 26.91 -23.44
C ILE A 189 4.53 27.20 -23.67
N GLY A 190 4.22 27.62 -24.87
CA GLY A 190 2.88 27.53 -25.43
C GLY A 190 2.82 26.30 -26.33
N HIS A 191 3.16 25.13 -25.82
CA HIS A 191 2.71 23.90 -26.42
C HIS A 191 1.37 23.55 -25.79
N ASP A 192 0.35 23.81 -26.58
CA ASP A 192 -0.98 23.24 -26.49
C ASP A 192 -0.84 21.71 -26.48
N PHE A 193 -0.52 21.15 -25.30
CA PHE A 193 -0.76 19.76 -25.05
C PHE A 193 -2.27 19.63 -25.02
N GLY A 194 -2.84 19.23 -26.15
CA GLY A 194 -4.18 18.69 -26.23
C GLY A 194 -4.31 17.57 -25.20
N LEU A 195 -4.59 17.94 -23.98
CA LEU A 195 -5.05 17.04 -22.92
C LEU A 195 -6.42 16.56 -23.38
N SER A 196 -6.39 15.48 -24.17
CA SER A 196 -7.47 14.54 -24.28
C SER A 196 -8.04 14.37 -22.88
N ALA A 197 -9.30 14.71 -22.70
CA ALA A 197 -10.00 14.66 -21.42
C ALA A 197 -10.13 13.20 -20.96
N SER A 198 -9.04 12.64 -20.45
CA SER A 198 -9.13 11.49 -19.57
C SER A 198 -9.92 11.92 -18.35
N PRO A 199 -10.92 11.15 -17.91
CA PRO A 199 -11.66 11.48 -16.70
C PRO A 199 -10.63 11.68 -15.58
N LEU A 200 -10.73 12.82 -14.88
CA LEU A 200 -9.87 13.13 -13.75
C LEU A 200 -9.92 11.93 -12.79
N PRO A 201 -8.78 11.48 -12.25
CA PRO A 201 -8.80 10.43 -11.26
C PRO A 201 -9.68 10.89 -10.09
N THR A 202 -10.78 10.19 -9.88
CA THR A 202 -11.64 10.40 -8.72
C THR A 202 -10.92 9.93 -7.49
N GLY A 203 -10.95 10.70 -6.40
CA GLY A 203 -10.29 10.33 -5.16
C GLY A 203 -10.83 11.13 -3.98
N ARG A 204 -10.62 10.61 -2.78
CA ARG A 204 -10.96 11.28 -1.53
C ARG A 204 -9.72 11.93 -0.94
N LEU A 205 -9.74 13.25 -0.84
CA LEU A 205 -8.61 14.07 -0.39
C LEU A 205 -8.84 14.53 1.05
N LEU A 206 -7.76 14.70 1.82
CA LEU A 206 -7.80 15.34 3.14
C LEU A 206 -7.06 16.67 3.06
N ALA A 207 -7.75 17.77 3.30
CA ALA A 207 -7.18 19.11 3.41
C ALA A 207 -6.91 19.44 4.88
N VAL A 208 -5.64 19.76 5.19
CA VAL A 208 -5.19 20.03 6.56
C VAL A 208 -4.54 21.41 6.60
N ASP A 209 -5.17 22.32 7.32
CA ASP A 209 -4.71 23.71 7.49
C ASP A 209 -5.34 24.23 8.80
N ASP A 210 -4.60 24.93 9.65
CA ASP A 210 -5.12 25.44 10.92
C ASP A 210 -6.00 26.68 10.75
N ASP A 211 -5.72 27.48 9.72
CA ASP A 211 -6.53 28.65 9.38
C ASP A 211 -7.83 28.21 8.69
N GLU A 212 -8.97 28.57 9.30
CA GLU A 212 -10.29 28.18 8.82
C GLU A 212 -10.59 28.70 7.41
N MET A 213 -10.11 29.93 7.09
CA MET A 213 -10.38 30.56 5.78
C MET A 213 -9.53 29.93 4.68
N ASN A 214 -8.26 29.64 4.95
CA ASN A 214 -7.39 28.91 4.01
C ASN A 214 -7.93 27.50 3.74
N ARG A 215 -8.36 26.82 4.79
CA ARG A 215 -8.94 25.48 4.70
C ARG A 215 -10.24 25.49 3.90
N ASP A 216 -11.17 26.42 4.18
CA ASP A 216 -12.42 26.57 3.42
C ASP A 216 -12.14 26.84 1.93
N MET A 217 -11.22 27.75 1.62
CA MET A 217 -10.83 28.04 0.25
C MET A 217 -10.26 26.82 -0.47
N LEU A 218 -9.36 26.08 0.19
CA LEU A 218 -8.76 24.87 -0.36
C LEU A 218 -9.82 23.79 -0.62
N VAL A 219 -10.70 23.56 0.35
CA VAL A 219 -11.79 22.57 0.24
C VAL A 219 -12.73 22.90 -0.91
N ARG A 220 -13.20 24.15 -1.03
CA ARG A 220 -14.08 24.57 -2.14
C ARG A 220 -13.40 24.39 -3.50
N ARG A 221 -12.12 24.74 -3.59
CA ARG A 221 -11.34 24.60 -4.83
C ARG A 221 -11.21 23.13 -5.25
N LEU A 222 -10.95 22.25 -4.30
CA LEU A 222 -10.85 20.80 -4.56
C LEU A 222 -12.22 20.18 -4.92
N GLN A 223 -13.29 20.62 -4.25
CA GLN A 223 -14.65 20.19 -4.59
C GLN A 223 -15.08 20.65 -5.99
N LYS A 224 -14.71 21.87 -6.39
CA LYS A 224 -14.92 22.39 -7.77
C LYS A 224 -14.19 21.54 -8.83
N LEU A 225 -13.05 20.94 -8.46
CA LEU A 225 -12.31 20.00 -9.30
C LEU A 225 -12.92 18.58 -9.31
N GLY A 226 -14.00 18.33 -8.55
CA GLY A 226 -14.73 17.06 -8.52
C GLY A 226 -14.21 16.05 -7.49
N TYR A 227 -13.36 16.45 -6.55
CA TYR A 227 -12.87 15.57 -5.50
C TYR A 227 -13.81 15.52 -4.29
N GLU A 228 -13.89 14.36 -3.63
CA GLU A 228 -14.46 14.28 -2.28
C GLU A 228 -13.42 14.76 -1.27
N VAL A 229 -13.75 15.75 -0.44
CA VAL A 229 -12.78 16.39 0.43
C VAL A 229 -13.20 16.27 1.89
N GLY A 230 -12.33 15.66 2.70
CA GLY A 230 -12.36 15.79 4.16
C GLY A 230 -11.44 16.94 4.59
N GLU A 231 -11.69 17.50 5.78
CA GLU A 231 -10.90 18.61 6.32
C GLU A 231 -10.42 18.32 7.74
N ALA A 232 -9.27 18.87 8.12
CA ALA A 232 -8.76 18.82 9.49
C ALA A 232 -8.06 20.13 9.84
N SER A 233 -8.23 20.61 11.07
CA SER A 233 -7.68 21.88 11.54
C SER A 233 -6.32 21.76 12.20
N ASN A 234 -5.74 20.59 12.32
CA ASN A 234 -4.40 20.33 12.86
C ASN A 234 -3.93 18.91 12.55
N GLY A 235 -2.65 18.63 12.77
CA GLY A 235 -2.04 17.34 12.49
C GLY A 235 -2.63 16.18 13.30
N ARG A 236 -3.00 16.40 14.55
CA ARG A 236 -3.60 15.36 15.42
C ARG A 236 -4.96 14.90 14.88
N LEU A 237 -5.83 15.85 14.49
CA LEU A 237 -7.13 15.54 13.90
C LEU A 237 -6.97 14.87 12.52
N ALA A 238 -5.97 15.28 11.74
CA ALA A 238 -5.63 14.65 10.48
C ALA A 238 -5.29 13.17 10.66
N LEU A 239 -4.38 12.84 11.58
CA LEU A 239 -4.01 11.45 11.89
C LEU A 239 -5.21 10.62 12.40
N GLN A 240 -6.08 11.21 13.20
CA GLN A 240 -7.31 10.55 13.67
C GLN A 240 -8.25 10.21 12.51
N LYS A 241 -8.47 11.16 11.58
CA LYS A 241 -9.34 10.95 10.41
C LYS A 241 -8.75 9.94 9.43
N LEU A 242 -7.44 9.96 9.23
CA LEU A 242 -6.74 8.99 8.37
C LEU A 242 -6.85 7.56 8.89
N LYS A 243 -6.89 7.36 10.21
CA LYS A 243 -7.14 6.03 10.83
C LYS A 243 -8.59 5.59 10.77
N ALA A 244 -9.53 6.54 10.74
CA ALA A 244 -10.97 6.26 10.73
C ALA A 244 -11.56 6.07 9.33
N SER A 245 -10.91 6.59 8.29
CA SER A 245 -11.43 6.60 6.91
C SER A 245 -10.29 6.56 5.91
N ASN A 246 -10.56 5.97 4.75
CA ASN A 246 -9.60 5.91 3.65
C ASN A 246 -9.54 7.25 2.92
N TYR A 247 -8.33 7.73 2.69
CA TYR A 247 -8.02 8.89 1.85
C TYR A 247 -6.99 8.52 0.81
N ASP A 248 -7.08 9.14 -0.35
CA ASP A 248 -6.20 8.86 -1.48
C ASP A 248 -5.00 9.81 -1.54
N LEU A 249 -5.12 10.99 -0.93
CA LEU A 249 -4.07 11.99 -0.87
C LEU A 249 -4.32 12.96 0.28
N VAL A 250 -3.27 13.49 0.89
CA VAL A 250 -3.32 14.52 1.92
C VAL A 250 -2.64 15.79 1.41
N LEU A 251 -3.33 16.92 1.55
CA LEU A 251 -2.74 18.24 1.42
C LEU A 251 -2.51 18.77 2.83
N LEU A 252 -1.26 19.00 3.19
CA LEU A 252 -0.84 19.23 4.57
C LEU A 252 -0.07 20.56 4.70
N ASP A 253 -0.62 21.48 5.47
CA ASP A 253 0.10 22.70 5.82
C ASP A 253 1.31 22.40 6.70
N ILE A 254 2.39 23.13 6.48
CA ILE A 254 3.62 22.99 7.27
C ILE A 254 3.46 23.65 8.64
N LEU A 255 2.94 24.89 8.67
CA LEU A 255 2.90 25.69 9.87
C LEU A 255 1.55 25.58 10.57
N MET A 256 1.46 24.67 11.52
CA MET A 256 0.26 24.46 12.34
C MET A 256 0.65 24.39 13.82
N PRO A 257 -0.25 24.84 14.75
CA PRO A 257 -0.02 24.71 16.18
C PRO A 257 -0.06 23.24 16.65
N ASP A 258 0.53 22.95 17.79
CA ASP A 258 0.60 21.66 18.48
C ASP A 258 1.42 20.59 17.74
N LEU A 259 0.95 20.11 16.61
CA LEU A 259 1.61 19.14 15.75
C LEU A 259 1.75 19.75 14.36
N ASP A 260 2.97 20.14 14.01
CA ASP A 260 3.27 20.75 12.71
C ASP A 260 3.16 19.75 11.54
N GLY A 261 3.26 20.28 10.31
CA GLY A 261 3.13 19.45 9.10
C GLY A 261 4.25 18.43 8.97
N PHE A 262 5.50 18.75 9.33
CA PHE A 262 6.61 17.82 9.27
C PHE A 262 6.46 16.68 10.27
N GLN A 263 6.11 16.99 11.51
CA GLN A 263 5.83 15.99 12.54
C GLN A 263 4.66 15.08 12.13
N THR A 264 3.60 15.67 11.56
CA THR A 264 2.44 14.91 11.07
C THR A 264 2.86 13.95 9.96
N LEU A 265 3.67 14.41 9.00
CA LEU A 265 4.21 13.58 7.92
C LEU A 265 5.07 12.44 8.47
N GLU A 266 5.95 12.71 9.42
CA GLU A 266 6.81 11.72 10.07
C GLU A 266 5.97 10.60 10.72
N TYR A 267 4.93 10.96 11.49
CA TYR A 267 3.99 9.99 12.06
C TYR A 267 3.28 9.15 10.97
N MET A 268 2.86 9.79 9.86
CA MET A 268 2.25 9.05 8.75
C MET A 268 3.22 8.06 8.10
N LYS A 269 4.50 8.44 7.91
CA LYS A 269 5.51 7.57 7.29
C LYS A 269 5.98 6.44 8.21
N ALA A 270 5.95 6.67 9.52
CA ALA A 270 6.25 5.64 10.52
C ALA A 270 5.12 4.59 10.66
N ASP A 271 3.86 4.95 10.38
CA ASP A 271 2.71 4.04 10.50
C ASP A 271 2.54 3.21 9.21
N PRO A 272 2.68 1.85 9.28
CA PRO A 272 2.51 0.97 8.12
C PRO A 272 1.15 1.11 7.41
N SER A 273 0.10 1.50 8.12
CA SER A 273 -1.24 1.67 7.58
C SER A 273 -1.44 3.01 6.86
N LEU A 274 -0.58 4.02 7.10
CA LEU A 274 -0.69 5.37 6.55
C LEU A 274 0.42 5.73 5.56
N ARG A 275 1.59 5.10 5.67
CA ARG A 275 2.79 5.45 4.89
C ARG A 275 2.61 5.42 3.36
N HIS A 276 1.63 4.65 2.88
CA HIS A 276 1.32 4.51 1.45
C HIS A 276 0.55 5.70 0.88
N ILE A 277 -0.06 6.53 1.75
CA ILE A 277 -0.85 7.69 1.34
C ILE A 277 0.12 8.80 0.92
N PRO A 278 0.02 9.32 -0.31
CA PRO A 278 0.81 10.46 -0.76
C PRO A 278 0.43 11.72 0.00
N VAL A 279 1.43 12.52 0.32
CA VAL A 279 1.27 13.81 1.02
C VAL A 279 1.87 14.90 0.15
N ILE A 280 1.08 15.94 -0.14
CA ILE A 280 1.54 17.18 -0.76
C ILE A 280 1.63 18.23 0.35
N MET A 281 2.83 18.76 0.58
CA MET A 281 3.03 19.80 1.59
C MET A 281 2.62 21.17 1.04
N LEU A 282 1.88 21.93 1.85
CA LEU A 282 1.49 23.30 1.54
C LEU A 282 2.46 24.25 2.25
N THR A 283 3.23 25.01 1.51
CA THR A 283 4.29 25.85 2.08
C THR A 283 4.05 27.34 1.82
N ALA A 284 4.31 28.16 2.83
CA ALA A 284 4.40 29.60 2.66
C ALA A 284 5.84 30.06 2.32
N LEU A 285 6.79 29.13 2.25
CA LEU A 285 8.21 29.42 2.06
C LEU A 285 8.60 29.12 0.61
N ASP A 286 9.14 30.13 -0.07
CA ASP A 286 9.68 30.04 -1.44
C ASP A 286 11.19 29.74 -1.44
N ASP A 287 11.74 29.20 -0.34
CA ASP A 287 13.16 28.88 -0.28
C ASP A 287 13.45 27.43 -0.70
N ALA A 288 14.58 27.25 -1.33
CA ALA A 288 15.03 25.93 -1.79
C ALA A 288 15.26 24.96 -0.61
N GLU A 289 15.61 25.46 0.57
CA GLU A 289 15.91 24.68 1.76
C GLU A 289 14.64 24.01 2.31
N SER A 290 13.52 24.73 2.39
CA SER A 290 12.22 24.15 2.81
C SER A 290 11.70 23.12 1.81
N THR A 291 11.94 23.32 0.51
CA THR A 291 11.61 22.35 -0.53
C THR A 291 12.38 21.04 -0.35
N VAL A 292 13.70 21.12 -0.16
CA VAL A 292 14.55 19.94 0.08
C VAL A 292 14.09 19.20 1.33
N ARG A 293 13.82 19.93 2.40
CA ARG A 293 13.34 19.34 3.66
C ARG A 293 12.01 18.61 3.52
N CYS A 294 11.05 19.12 2.71
CA CYS A 294 9.80 18.41 2.43
C CYS A 294 10.04 17.05 1.75
N ILE A 295 10.92 17.02 0.76
CA ILE A 295 11.24 15.79 0.01
C ILE A 295 11.98 14.79 0.91
N GLU A 296 12.98 15.24 1.68
CA GLU A 296 13.73 14.40 2.62
C GLU A 296 12.84 13.82 3.71
N ALA A 297 11.83 14.55 4.18
CA ALA A 297 10.83 14.06 5.12
C ALA A 297 9.88 13.02 4.51
N GLY A 298 9.94 12.76 3.19
CA GLY A 298 9.15 11.76 2.49
C GLY A 298 7.80 12.27 1.98
N ALA A 299 7.64 13.58 1.79
CA ALA A 299 6.51 14.13 1.05
C ALA A 299 6.55 13.66 -0.42
N GLU A 300 5.39 13.46 -1.03
CA GLU A 300 5.29 13.13 -2.44
C GLU A 300 5.60 14.35 -3.32
N ASP A 301 5.14 15.53 -2.85
CA ASP A 301 5.33 16.81 -3.54
C ASP A 301 5.07 18.00 -2.58
N TYR A 302 5.23 19.22 -3.08
CA TYR A 302 4.89 20.44 -2.35
C TYR A 302 4.23 21.48 -3.26
N VAL A 303 3.43 22.37 -2.68
CA VAL A 303 2.76 23.49 -3.37
C VAL A 303 2.91 24.78 -2.56
N PRO A 304 3.47 25.85 -3.15
CA PRO A 304 3.58 27.12 -2.45
C PRO A 304 2.22 27.83 -2.31
N LYS A 305 2.02 28.51 -1.21
CA LYS A 305 0.90 29.44 -0.98
C LYS A 305 1.31 30.84 -1.44
N PRO A 306 0.47 31.59 -2.19
CA PRO A 306 -0.88 31.27 -2.64
C PRO A 306 -0.91 30.20 -3.74
N PHE A 307 -1.93 29.35 -3.73
CA PHE A 307 -2.03 28.22 -4.65
C PHE A 307 -2.37 28.69 -6.07
N ASN A 308 -1.52 28.38 -7.05
CA ASN A 308 -1.92 28.43 -8.44
C ASN A 308 -2.85 27.23 -8.73
N PRO A 309 -4.11 27.43 -9.18
CA PRO A 309 -5.08 26.36 -9.41
C PRO A 309 -4.59 25.29 -10.38
N THR A 310 -3.92 25.69 -11.46
CA THR A 310 -3.40 24.79 -12.48
C THR A 310 -2.26 23.92 -11.93
N VAL A 311 -1.35 24.51 -11.16
CA VAL A 311 -0.23 23.80 -10.53
C VAL A 311 -0.76 22.83 -9.48
N LEU A 312 -1.67 23.27 -8.61
CA LEU A 312 -2.29 22.42 -7.58
C LEU A 312 -2.97 21.21 -8.22
N ARG A 313 -3.78 21.42 -9.26
CA ARG A 313 -4.44 20.34 -10.01
C ARG A 313 -3.43 19.37 -10.61
N ALA A 314 -2.40 19.86 -11.28
CA ALA A 314 -1.39 19.02 -11.92
C ALA A 314 -0.65 18.13 -10.89
N ARG A 315 -0.28 18.69 -9.72
CA ARG A 315 0.39 17.97 -8.63
C ARG A 315 -0.50 16.88 -8.02
N ILE A 316 -1.77 17.21 -7.76
CA ILE A 316 -2.75 16.24 -7.25
C ILE A 316 -2.94 15.10 -8.24
N THR A 317 -3.16 15.41 -9.53
CA THR A 317 -3.35 14.41 -10.57
C THR A 317 -2.15 13.48 -10.67
N ALA A 318 -0.93 14.02 -10.74
CA ALA A 318 0.29 13.22 -10.81
C ALA A 318 0.48 12.32 -9.59
N SER A 319 0.20 12.83 -8.38
CA SER A 319 0.32 12.05 -7.13
C SER A 319 -0.72 10.93 -7.05
N LEU A 320 -1.96 11.18 -7.50
CA LEU A 320 -3.02 10.16 -7.54
C LEU A 320 -2.75 9.09 -8.59
N GLU A 321 -2.28 9.47 -9.79
CA GLU A 321 -1.88 8.52 -10.84
C GLU A 321 -0.73 7.61 -10.34
N LYS A 322 0.28 8.19 -9.71
CA LYS A 322 1.40 7.44 -9.14
C LYS A 322 0.95 6.48 -8.03
N LYS A 323 0.02 6.91 -7.17
CA LYS A 323 -0.61 6.04 -6.17
C LYS A 323 -1.36 4.89 -6.83
N LEU A 324 -2.20 5.19 -7.83
CA LEU A 324 -2.97 4.18 -8.55
C LEU A 324 -2.07 3.10 -9.18
N LEU A 325 -0.98 3.53 -9.82
CA LEU A 325 0.00 2.60 -10.42
C LEU A 325 0.67 1.71 -9.36
N ARG A 326 1.04 2.27 -8.21
CA ARG A 326 1.61 1.50 -7.07
C ARG A 326 0.60 0.48 -6.52
N ASP A 327 -0.65 0.89 -6.34
CA ASP A 327 -1.71 0.02 -5.83
C ASP A 327 -2.00 -1.14 -6.82
N GLN A 328 -2.02 -0.85 -8.13
CA GLN A 328 -2.16 -1.87 -9.18
C GLN A 328 -0.98 -2.83 -9.22
N GLU A 329 0.26 -2.34 -9.10
CA GLU A 329 1.46 -3.17 -9.03
C GLU A 329 1.42 -4.12 -7.84
N GLN A 330 1.07 -3.62 -6.65
CA GLN A 330 0.95 -4.44 -5.45
C GLN A 330 -0.14 -5.50 -5.58
N ALA A 331 -1.30 -5.15 -6.12
CA ALA A 331 -2.38 -6.08 -6.37
C ALA A 331 -1.97 -7.17 -7.37
N PHE A 332 -1.27 -6.80 -8.45
CA PHE A 332 -0.75 -7.74 -9.44
C PHE A 332 0.29 -8.70 -8.86
N LEU A 333 1.23 -8.18 -8.06
CA LEU A 333 2.23 -9.02 -7.38
C LEU A 333 1.58 -10.00 -6.40
N ALA A 334 0.58 -9.56 -5.64
CA ALA A 334 -0.18 -10.43 -4.75
C ALA A 334 -0.92 -11.54 -5.52
N GLN A 335 -1.57 -11.21 -6.63
CA GLN A 335 -2.23 -12.19 -7.50
C GLN A 335 -1.24 -13.19 -8.10
N LEU A 336 -0.07 -12.71 -8.55
CA LEU A 336 1.00 -13.56 -9.09
C LEU A 336 1.51 -14.56 -8.05
N GLN A 337 1.65 -14.13 -6.78
CA GLN A 337 2.04 -15.03 -5.70
C GLN A 337 1.01 -16.12 -5.45
N VAL A 338 -0.28 -15.78 -5.45
CA VAL A 338 -1.38 -16.75 -5.29
C VAL A 338 -1.37 -17.77 -6.44
N GLU A 339 -1.27 -17.30 -7.70
CA GLU A 339 -1.24 -18.19 -8.86
C GLU A 339 0.02 -19.07 -8.88
N ARG A 340 1.18 -18.52 -8.48
CA ARG A 340 2.42 -19.29 -8.34
C ARG A 340 2.28 -20.40 -7.29
N ALA A 341 1.73 -20.07 -6.10
CA ALA A 341 1.52 -21.05 -5.04
C ALA A 341 0.54 -22.16 -5.48
N LYS A 342 -0.53 -21.80 -6.21
CA LYS A 342 -1.48 -22.76 -6.77
C LYS A 342 -0.83 -23.68 -7.81
N SER A 343 -0.04 -23.11 -8.72
CA SER A 343 0.70 -23.89 -9.73
C SER A 343 1.70 -24.84 -9.07
N GLU A 344 2.41 -24.37 -8.05
CA GLU A 344 3.36 -25.19 -7.29
C GLU A 344 2.68 -26.34 -6.56
N ARG A 345 1.53 -26.08 -5.90
CA ARG A 345 0.73 -27.13 -5.26
C ARG A 345 0.25 -28.19 -6.27
N LEU A 346 -0.20 -27.78 -7.45
CA LEU A 346 -0.62 -28.72 -8.50
C LEU A 346 0.54 -29.58 -8.99
N LEU A 347 1.74 -29.03 -9.12
CA LEU A 347 2.93 -29.78 -9.50
C LEU A 347 3.32 -30.81 -8.44
N LEU A 348 3.26 -30.43 -7.15
CA LEU A 348 3.57 -31.32 -6.02
C LEU A 348 2.53 -32.42 -5.81
N ASN A 349 1.30 -32.29 -6.35
CA ASN A 349 0.33 -33.37 -6.37
C ASN A 349 0.66 -34.46 -7.38
N VAL A 350 1.59 -34.21 -8.31
CA VAL A 350 1.95 -35.16 -9.38
C VAL A 350 3.37 -35.68 -9.22
N LEU A 351 4.26 -34.89 -8.62
CA LEU A 351 5.68 -35.24 -8.51
C LEU A 351 6.19 -35.04 -7.08
N PRO A 352 7.10 -35.92 -6.61
CA PRO A 352 7.80 -35.67 -5.34
C PRO A 352 8.52 -34.33 -5.35
N LYS A 353 8.57 -33.67 -4.20
CA LYS A 353 9.14 -32.31 -4.06
C LYS A 353 10.57 -32.20 -4.62
N ALA A 354 11.45 -33.14 -4.28
CA ALA A 354 12.84 -33.15 -4.75
C ALA A 354 12.94 -33.24 -6.29
N ILE A 355 12.02 -33.94 -6.91
CA ILE A 355 11.95 -34.12 -8.36
C ILE A 355 11.36 -32.87 -9.03
N ALA A 356 10.33 -32.27 -8.44
CA ALA A 356 9.74 -31.02 -8.91
C ALA A 356 10.75 -29.86 -8.89
N GLU A 357 11.61 -29.78 -7.87
CA GLU A 357 12.67 -28.78 -7.77
C GLU A 357 13.72 -28.94 -8.88
N ARG A 358 14.13 -30.17 -9.19
CA ARG A 358 15.07 -30.44 -10.28
C ARG A 358 14.49 -30.10 -11.66
N LEU A 359 13.20 -30.36 -11.88
CA LEU A 359 12.50 -29.94 -13.09
C LEU A 359 12.43 -28.42 -13.23
N LYS A 360 12.10 -27.71 -12.14
CA LYS A 360 12.12 -26.23 -12.10
C LYS A 360 13.50 -25.66 -12.39
N ALA A 361 14.55 -26.34 -11.96
CA ALA A 361 15.94 -25.99 -12.28
C ALA A 361 16.35 -26.29 -13.73
N GLY A 362 15.42 -26.80 -14.57
CA GLY A 362 15.64 -27.05 -15.99
C GLY A 362 16.19 -28.44 -16.33
N GLN A 363 16.28 -29.35 -15.36
CA GLN A 363 16.75 -30.72 -15.61
C GLN A 363 15.65 -31.53 -16.30
N ARG A 364 15.81 -31.81 -17.59
CA ARG A 364 14.79 -32.48 -18.41
C ARG A 364 14.76 -34.02 -18.28
N THR A 365 15.90 -34.61 -17.92
CA THR A 365 16.02 -36.05 -17.73
C THR A 365 16.42 -36.33 -16.29
N ILE A 366 15.54 -36.97 -15.55
CA ILE A 366 15.77 -37.34 -14.16
C ILE A 366 15.67 -38.86 -14.08
N VAL A 367 16.80 -39.50 -13.81
CA VAL A 367 16.94 -40.96 -13.61
C VAL A 367 17.95 -41.16 -12.49
N ASP A 368 17.53 -41.80 -11.42
CA ASP A 368 18.35 -42.03 -10.24
C ASP A 368 18.28 -43.53 -9.86
N SER A 369 19.38 -44.06 -9.35
CA SER A 369 19.49 -45.44 -8.85
C SER A 369 19.53 -45.42 -7.32
N PHE A 370 18.68 -46.21 -6.70
CA PHE A 370 18.61 -46.40 -5.26
C PHE A 370 18.94 -47.83 -4.93
N ILE A 371 19.95 -48.07 -4.10
CA ILE A 371 20.43 -49.39 -3.73
C ILE A 371 19.55 -50.02 -2.66
N ASP A 372 19.11 -49.18 -1.70
CA ASP A 372 18.34 -49.58 -0.54
C ASP A 372 16.94 -48.96 -0.60
N SER A 373 15.98 -49.72 -1.02
CA SER A 373 14.57 -49.33 -1.05
C SER A 373 13.65 -50.50 -0.70
N THR A 374 12.41 -50.19 -0.31
CA THR A 374 11.36 -51.20 -0.13
C THR A 374 10.12 -50.77 -0.87
N VAL A 375 9.66 -51.60 -1.78
CA VAL A 375 8.45 -51.38 -2.56
C VAL A 375 7.31 -52.19 -1.95
N LEU A 376 6.14 -51.57 -1.84
CA LEU A 376 4.91 -52.16 -1.35
C LEU A 376 3.81 -52.06 -2.41
N PHE A 377 3.11 -53.14 -2.66
CA PHE A 377 1.85 -53.19 -3.38
C PHE A 377 0.73 -53.59 -2.44
N ALA A 378 -0.41 -52.90 -2.53
CA ALA A 378 -1.65 -53.26 -1.84
C ALA A 378 -2.79 -53.30 -2.84
N ASP A 379 -3.48 -54.45 -2.96
CA ASP A 379 -4.53 -54.69 -3.95
C ASP A 379 -5.84 -55.12 -3.26
N ILE A 380 -6.99 -54.67 -3.80
CA ILE A 380 -8.30 -55.00 -3.22
C ILE A 380 -8.77 -56.37 -3.75
N VAL A 381 -8.97 -57.30 -2.84
CA VAL A 381 -9.33 -58.69 -3.18
C VAL A 381 -10.71 -58.74 -3.85
N GLY A 382 -10.72 -59.26 -5.10
CA GLY A 382 -11.95 -59.47 -5.85
C GLY A 382 -12.67 -58.20 -6.26
N PHE A 383 -11.94 -57.09 -6.42
CA PHE A 383 -12.49 -55.78 -6.80
C PHE A 383 -13.40 -55.83 -8.02
N THR A 384 -13.07 -56.56 -9.06
CA THR A 384 -13.91 -56.71 -10.27
C THR A 384 -15.33 -57.21 -9.94
N ARG A 385 -15.47 -58.14 -8.98
CA ARG A 385 -16.79 -58.61 -8.52
C ARG A 385 -17.51 -57.60 -7.64
N ILE A 386 -16.75 -56.86 -6.86
CA ILE A 386 -17.29 -55.77 -6.02
C ILE A 386 -17.81 -54.64 -6.90
N ALA A 387 -17.02 -54.22 -7.88
CA ALA A 387 -17.37 -53.16 -8.82
C ALA A 387 -18.61 -53.50 -9.67
N ALA A 388 -18.78 -54.79 -10.06
CA ALA A 388 -19.94 -55.23 -10.81
C ALA A 388 -21.27 -55.15 -10.03
N LYS A 389 -21.23 -55.07 -8.69
CA LYS A 389 -22.42 -55.00 -7.82
C LYS A 389 -22.85 -53.59 -7.46
N GLN A 390 -22.08 -52.59 -7.84
CA GLN A 390 -22.31 -51.19 -7.47
C GLN A 390 -22.35 -50.27 -8.70
N SER A 391 -22.88 -49.05 -8.55
CA SER A 391 -22.79 -48.05 -9.60
C SER A 391 -21.32 -47.63 -9.79
N PRO A 392 -20.89 -47.31 -11.02
CA PRO A 392 -19.53 -46.82 -11.28
C PRO A 392 -19.14 -45.64 -10.42
N HIS A 393 -20.04 -44.68 -10.22
CA HIS A 393 -19.81 -43.51 -9.37
C HIS A 393 -19.52 -43.90 -7.91
N ARG A 394 -20.32 -44.81 -7.35
CA ARG A 394 -20.14 -45.30 -5.98
C ARG A 394 -18.82 -46.06 -5.81
N THR A 395 -18.46 -46.88 -6.80
CA THR A 395 -17.20 -47.61 -6.80
C THR A 395 -16.01 -46.66 -6.76
N VAL A 396 -16.01 -45.63 -7.62
CA VAL A 396 -14.94 -44.62 -7.65
C VAL A 396 -14.88 -43.79 -6.33
N GLN A 397 -16.03 -43.43 -5.75
CA GLN A 397 -16.09 -42.78 -4.45
C GLN A 397 -15.41 -43.59 -3.33
N LEU A 398 -15.79 -44.87 -3.22
CA LEU A 398 -15.25 -45.77 -2.20
C LEU A 398 -13.76 -46.02 -2.40
N LEU A 399 -13.33 -46.21 -3.66
CA LEU A 399 -11.92 -46.36 -4.00
C LEU A 399 -11.10 -45.11 -3.64
N ASN A 400 -11.64 -43.94 -3.97
CA ASN A 400 -11.00 -42.68 -3.62
C ASN A 400 -10.89 -42.49 -2.09
N GLU A 401 -11.91 -42.87 -1.32
CA GLU A 401 -11.89 -42.74 0.14
C GLU A 401 -10.81 -43.63 0.77
N ILE A 402 -10.72 -44.89 0.35
CA ILE A 402 -9.72 -45.81 0.89
C ILE A 402 -8.30 -45.42 0.48
N PHE A 403 -8.08 -45.03 -0.79
CA PHE A 403 -6.77 -44.59 -1.25
C PHE A 403 -6.35 -43.27 -0.64
N SER A 404 -7.28 -42.35 -0.39
CA SER A 404 -6.98 -41.10 0.39
C SER A 404 -6.58 -41.41 1.85
N SER A 405 -7.03 -42.55 2.40
CA SER A 405 -6.55 -43.00 3.71
C SER A 405 -5.13 -43.55 3.62
N PHE A 406 -4.81 -44.26 2.56
CA PHE A 406 -3.44 -44.73 2.29
C PHE A 406 -2.48 -43.59 1.98
N ASP A 407 -2.93 -42.57 1.26
CA ASP A 407 -2.15 -41.35 1.01
C ASP A 407 -1.75 -40.66 2.33
N ARG A 408 -2.68 -40.57 3.30
CA ARG A 408 -2.37 -40.00 4.65
C ARG A 408 -1.37 -40.85 5.43
N ILE A 409 -1.46 -42.20 5.33
CA ILE A 409 -0.50 -43.09 5.98
C ILE A 409 0.88 -42.92 5.35
N ALA A 410 0.95 -42.82 4.03
CA ALA A 410 2.20 -42.58 3.30
C ALA A 410 2.84 -41.27 3.74
N GLU A 411 2.05 -40.17 3.83
CA GLU A 411 2.51 -38.87 4.27
C GLU A 411 3.00 -38.87 5.73
N GLN A 412 2.26 -39.51 6.65
CA GLN A 412 2.63 -39.58 8.07
C GLN A 412 3.94 -40.36 8.33
N LEU A 413 4.22 -41.36 7.50
CA LEU A 413 5.40 -42.20 7.62
C LEU A 413 6.55 -41.77 6.68
N ASP A 414 6.39 -40.63 5.99
CA ASP A 414 7.35 -40.10 5.01
C ASP A 414 7.72 -41.13 3.93
N LEU A 415 6.68 -41.71 3.32
CA LEU A 415 6.76 -42.67 2.23
C LEU A 415 6.25 -42.06 0.93
N GLU A 416 6.81 -42.48 -0.20
CA GLU A 416 6.41 -41.96 -1.49
C GLU A 416 5.37 -42.84 -2.17
N LYS A 417 4.20 -42.26 -2.44
CA LYS A 417 3.21 -42.88 -3.33
C LYS A 417 3.68 -42.78 -4.77
N ILE A 418 3.79 -43.86 -5.46
CA ILE A 418 4.21 -43.88 -6.88
C ILE A 418 2.99 -43.72 -7.79
N LYS A 419 2.05 -44.63 -7.71
CA LYS A 419 0.84 -44.67 -8.56
C LYS A 419 -0.22 -45.62 -8.04
N THR A 420 -1.39 -45.52 -8.61
CA THR A 420 -2.42 -46.55 -8.53
C THR A 420 -2.51 -47.27 -9.88
N ILE A 421 -2.67 -48.61 -9.87
CA ILE A 421 -2.81 -49.45 -11.07
C ILE A 421 -4.14 -50.17 -10.93
N GLY A 422 -5.22 -49.58 -11.45
CA GLY A 422 -6.56 -50.06 -11.20
C GLY A 422 -6.94 -49.99 -9.73
N ASP A 423 -7.13 -51.12 -9.08
CA ASP A 423 -7.43 -51.30 -7.66
C ASP A 423 -6.19 -51.57 -6.79
N ALA A 424 -5.01 -51.57 -7.39
CA ALA A 424 -3.74 -51.71 -6.69
C ALA A 424 -3.10 -50.34 -6.37
N TYR A 425 -2.57 -50.23 -5.16
CA TYR A 425 -1.86 -49.03 -4.66
C TYR A 425 -0.37 -49.36 -4.52
N MET A 426 0.50 -48.56 -5.10
CA MET A 426 1.95 -48.76 -5.08
C MET A 426 2.62 -47.63 -4.31
N LEU A 427 3.39 -47.97 -3.30
CA LEU A 427 4.22 -47.01 -2.55
C LEU A 427 5.65 -47.53 -2.36
N VAL A 428 6.58 -46.65 -2.02
CA VAL A 428 7.98 -46.99 -1.80
C VAL A 428 8.56 -46.19 -0.62
N SER A 429 9.52 -46.81 0.04
CA SER A 429 10.39 -46.16 1.04
C SER A 429 11.84 -46.20 0.58
N GLY A 430 12.62 -45.13 0.89
CA GLY A 430 14.01 -44.99 0.45
C GLY A 430 14.15 -44.32 -0.92
N VAL A 431 13.06 -43.78 -1.48
CA VAL A 431 12.98 -43.06 -2.75
C VAL A 431 12.00 -41.89 -2.59
N PRO A 432 12.25 -40.68 -3.08
CA PRO A 432 13.48 -40.16 -3.71
C PRO A 432 14.56 -39.81 -2.69
N ILE A 433 14.27 -39.90 -1.41
CA ILE A 433 15.19 -39.64 -0.32
C ILE A 433 15.58 -40.99 0.33
N MET A 434 16.87 -41.28 0.37
CA MET A 434 17.38 -42.50 0.99
C MET A 434 17.15 -42.46 2.51
N ARG A 435 16.73 -43.64 3.05
CA ARG A 435 16.58 -43.84 4.50
C ARG A 435 16.98 -45.26 4.90
N THR A 436 17.56 -45.43 6.05
CA THR A 436 18.06 -46.75 6.52
C THR A 436 16.98 -47.66 7.07
N ASP A 437 15.85 -47.11 7.51
CA ASP A 437 14.69 -47.81 8.07
C ASP A 437 13.58 -48.10 7.03
N HIS A 438 13.93 -48.07 5.72
CA HIS A 438 12.97 -48.16 4.63
C HIS A 438 12.05 -49.40 4.72
N ALA A 439 12.58 -50.55 5.16
CA ALA A 439 11.80 -51.79 5.31
C ALA A 439 10.83 -51.69 6.50
N GLU A 440 11.28 -51.12 7.62
CA GLU A 440 10.44 -50.98 8.82
C GLU A 440 9.32 -49.95 8.60
N ALA A 441 9.60 -48.84 7.92
CA ALA A 441 8.60 -47.85 7.57
C ALA A 441 7.49 -48.42 6.67
N CYS A 442 7.86 -49.19 5.62
CA CYS A 442 6.89 -49.93 4.79
C CYS A 442 6.08 -50.94 5.56
N ALA A 443 6.71 -51.70 6.50
CA ALA A 443 6.02 -52.65 7.33
C ALA A 443 4.97 -52.00 8.23
N ASN A 444 5.31 -50.89 8.86
CA ASN A 444 4.37 -50.08 9.65
C ASN A 444 3.20 -49.60 8.78
N ALA A 445 3.48 -49.03 7.60
CA ALA A 445 2.44 -48.61 6.65
C ALA A 445 1.51 -49.77 6.27
N ALA A 446 2.05 -50.94 6.02
CA ALA A 446 1.25 -52.13 5.71
C ALA A 446 0.23 -52.48 6.79
N PHE A 447 0.63 -52.42 8.07
CA PHE A 447 -0.30 -52.67 9.19
C PHE A 447 -1.34 -51.56 9.34
N GLU A 448 -0.93 -50.28 9.20
CA GLU A 448 -1.86 -49.15 9.23
C GLU A 448 -2.87 -49.19 8.07
N MET A 449 -2.45 -49.62 6.88
CA MET A 449 -3.35 -49.84 5.75
C MET A 449 -4.39 -50.95 6.01
N LEU A 450 -3.98 -52.06 6.63
CA LEU A 450 -4.92 -53.11 7.03
C LEU A 450 -5.94 -52.58 8.06
N GLU A 451 -5.52 -51.81 9.03
CA GLU A 451 -6.43 -51.19 10.02
C GLU A 451 -7.34 -50.16 9.34
N ALA A 452 -6.82 -49.33 8.43
CA ALA A 452 -7.63 -48.37 7.68
C ALA A 452 -8.77 -49.06 6.90
N VAL A 453 -8.49 -50.25 6.29
CA VAL A 453 -9.53 -51.05 5.63
C VAL A 453 -10.57 -51.57 6.63
N ARG A 454 -10.17 -52.01 7.81
CA ARG A 454 -11.11 -52.43 8.87
C ARG A 454 -12.02 -51.29 9.32
N VAL A 455 -11.45 -50.08 9.51
CA VAL A 455 -12.22 -48.89 9.87
C VAL A 455 -13.18 -48.49 8.75
N PHE A 456 -12.72 -48.53 7.50
CA PHE A 456 -13.51 -48.26 6.31
C PHE A 456 -14.69 -49.23 6.19
N ASN A 457 -14.46 -50.55 6.37
CA ASN A 457 -15.50 -51.56 6.36
C ASN A 457 -16.58 -51.32 7.42
N ARG A 458 -16.19 -51.00 8.67
CA ARG A 458 -17.14 -50.68 9.73
C ARG A 458 -18.01 -49.47 9.38
N ARG A 459 -17.42 -48.43 8.76
CA ARG A 459 -18.15 -47.20 8.38
C ARG A 459 -19.17 -47.44 7.27
N HIS A 460 -18.80 -48.26 6.28
CA HIS A 460 -19.62 -48.49 5.08
C HIS A 460 -20.41 -49.78 5.10
N GLN A 461 -20.29 -50.58 6.16
CA GLN A 461 -20.90 -51.93 6.28
C GLN A 461 -20.49 -52.84 5.10
N LEU A 462 -19.19 -52.82 4.78
CA LEU A 462 -18.58 -53.61 3.71
C LEU A 462 -17.66 -54.68 4.29
N ASP A 463 -17.27 -55.63 3.44
CA ASP A 463 -16.32 -56.68 3.75
C ASP A 463 -15.20 -56.70 2.70
N TRP A 464 -14.54 -55.55 2.55
CA TRP A 464 -13.39 -55.45 1.66
C TRP A 464 -12.15 -55.98 2.36
N ASN A 465 -11.33 -56.71 1.61
CA ASN A 465 -10.02 -57.15 2.07
C ASN A 465 -8.95 -56.66 1.09
N ILE A 466 -7.74 -56.43 1.58
CA ILE A 466 -6.58 -56.15 0.75
C ILE A 466 -5.52 -57.24 0.91
N ARG A 467 -4.76 -57.44 -0.14
CA ARG A 467 -3.50 -58.22 -0.10
C ARG A 467 -2.37 -57.24 -0.15
N ILE A 468 -1.34 -57.43 0.65
CA ILE A 468 -0.15 -56.57 0.66
C ILE A 468 1.08 -57.43 0.40
N GLY A 469 1.89 -57.01 -0.59
CA GLY A 469 3.16 -57.63 -0.92
C GLY A 469 4.30 -56.63 -0.80
N MET A 470 5.41 -57.05 -0.19
CA MET A 470 6.59 -56.18 -0.04
C MET A 470 7.86 -56.88 -0.46
N ASN A 471 8.76 -56.13 -1.10
CA ASN A 471 10.11 -56.57 -1.39
C ASN A 471 11.11 -55.43 -1.29
N SER A 472 12.31 -55.73 -0.82
CA SER A 472 13.41 -54.76 -0.64
C SER A 472 14.55 -55.07 -1.61
N GLY A 473 15.21 -54.03 -2.10
CA GLY A 473 16.36 -54.12 -3.01
C GLY A 473 16.54 -52.85 -3.86
N PRO A 474 17.45 -52.93 -4.85
CA PRO A 474 17.74 -51.80 -5.72
C PRO A 474 16.59 -51.52 -6.70
N VAL A 475 16.36 -50.21 -6.94
CA VAL A 475 15.41 -49.71 -7.94
C VAL A 475 16.04 -48.58 -8.74
N VAL A 476 15.55 -48.38 -9.95
CA VAL A 476 15.76 -47.17 -10.72
C VAL A 476 14.49 -46.35 -10.68
N ALA A 477 14.59 -45.06 -10.33
CA ALA A 477 13.48 -44.13 -10.31
C ALA A 477 13.72 -43.00 -11.30
N GLY A 478 12.67 -42.51 -11.94
CA GLY A 478 12.82 -41.41 -12.88
C GLY A 478 11.54 -40.89 -13.46
N ILE A 479 11.67 -39.84 -14.29
CA ILE A 479 10.53 -39.29 -15.03
C ILE A 479 10.51 -39.80 -16.44
N ILE A 480 9.35 -40.32 -16.84
CA ILE A 480 9.05 -40.69 -18.23
C ILE A 480 7.98 -39.76 -18.79
N GLY A 481 8.13 -39.43 -20.07
CA GLY A 481 7.20 -38.63 -20.85
C GLY A 481 7.60 -37.17 -20.96
N THR A 482 7.06 -36.50 -21.99
CA THR A 482 7.29 -35.07 -22.25
C THR A 482 6.05 -34.24 -22.06
N LYS A 483 4.85 -34.78 -22.20
CA LYS A 483 3.56 -34.08 -22.06
C LYS A 483 2.79 -34.50 -20.81
N LYS A 484 2.88 -35.77 -20.40
CA LYS A 484 2.29 -36.30 -19.17
C LYS A 484 3.43 -36.89 -18.37
N PHE A 485 4.03 -36.16 -17.51
CA PHE A 485 5.10 -36.60 -16.64
C PHE A 485 4.56 -37.66 -15.67
N SER A 486 5.29 -38.77 -15.55
CA SER A 486 5.06 -39.78 -14.53
C SER A 486 6.40 -40.11 -13.88
N TYR A 487 6.46 -39.95 -12.56
CA TYR A 487 7.57 -40.46 -11.77
C TYR A 487 7.28 -41.91 -11.46
N ASP A 488 8.16 -42.79 -11.87
CA ASP A 488 7.95 -44.25 -11.75
C ASP A 488 9.22 -45.00 -11.34
N LEU A 489 9.06 -46.27 -11.00
CA LEU A 489 10.12 -47.15 -10.54
C LEU A 489 10.27 -48.33 -11.48
N TRP A 490 11.53 -48.75 -11.69
CA TRP A 490 11.88 -49.95 -12.47
C TRP A 490 12.91 -50.81 -11.73
N GLY A 491 12.85 -52.12 -12.00
CA GLY A 491 13.79 -53.09 -11.49
C GLY A 491 13.11 -54.37 -11.01
N ASP A 492 13.90 -55.45 -10.81
CA ASP A 492 13.39 -56.72 -10.31
C ASP A 492 12.75 -56.60 -8.93
N THR A 493 13.20 -55.64 -8.11
CA THR A 493 12.63 -55.36 -6.79
C THR A 493 11.14 -55.04 -6.89
N VAL A 494 10.74 -54.22 -7.90
CA VAL A 494 9.32 -53.87 -8.16
C VAL A 494 8.52 -55.10 -8.60
N ASN A 495 9.06 -55.89 -9.51
CA ASN A 495 8.42 -57.09 -10.02
C ASN A 495 8.18 -58.15 -8.92
N ILE A 496 9.17 -58.33 -8.05
CA ILE A 496 9.08 -59.24 -6.92
C ILE A 496 8.04 -58.78 -5.90
N ALA A 497 8.01 -57.46 -5.56
CA ALA A 497 7.01 -56.90 -4.68
C ALA A 497 5.58 -57.11 -5.20
N SER A 498 5.35 -56.88 -6.49
CA SER A 498 4.06 -57.17 -7.14
C SER A 498 3.71 -58.69 -7.09
N ARG A 499 4.69 -59.59 -7.20
CA ARG A 499 4.45 -61.04 -7.06
C ARG A 499 4.15 -61.43 -5.62
N MET A 500 4.80 -60.82 -4.62
CA MET A 500 4.46 -61.00 -3.21
C MET A 500 3.01 -60.61 -2.95
N GLU A 501 2.51 -59.53 -3.58
CA GLU A 501 1.11 -59.14 -3.48
C GLU A 501 0.19 -60.14 -4.14
N SER A 502 0.41 -60.49 -5.45
CA SER A 502 -0.53 -61.31 -6.22
C SER A 502 -0.66 -62.76 -5.72
N HIS A 503 0.38 -63.28 -5.04
CA HIS A 503 0.34 -64.59 -4.34
C HIS A 503 -0.03 -64.44 -2.85
N GLY A 504 -0.35 -63.21 -2.42
CA GLY A 504 -0.66 -62.91 -1.04
C GLY A 504 -2.02 -63.40 -0.57
N GLN A 505 -2.16 -63.61 0.73
CA GLN A 505 -3.41 -63.97 1.39
C GLN A 505 -4.24 -62.73 1.73
N PRO A 506 -5.57 -62.76 1.56
CA PRO A 506 -6.45 -61.66 1.97
C PRO A 506 -6.25 -61.28 3.45
N GLY A 507 -6.14 -59.99 3.74
CA GLY A 507 -5.95 -59.45 5.09
C GLY A 507 -4.58 -59.71 5.69
N LYS A 508 -3.59 -60.10 4.90
CA LYS A 508 -2.23 -60.45 5.34
C LYS A 508 -1.19 -59.62 4.56
N VAL A 509 0.01 -59.51 5.17
CA VAL A 509 1.19 -58.88 4.55
C VAL A 509 2.20 -59.95 4.21
N GLN A 510 2.48 -60.15 2.91
CA GLN A 510 3.46 -61.12 2.42
C GLN A 510 4.75 -60.41 2.03
N ILE A 511 5.87 -60.93 2.50
CA ILE A 511 7.20 -60.32 2.30
C ILE A 511 8.20 -61.31 1.74
N SER A 512 9.20 -60.81 1.01
CA SER A 512 10.32 -61.60 0.53
C SER A 512 11.33 -61.93 1.64
N GLN A 513 12.19 -62.92 1.39
CA GLN A 513 13.28 -63.28 2.31
C GLN A 513 14.25 -62.12 2.53
N ILE A 514 14.44 -61.23 1.53
CA ILE A 514 15.31 -60.04 1.64
C ILE A 514 14.72 -59.07 2.64
N THR A 515 13.42 -58.76 2.49
CA THR A 515 12.71 -57.85 3.40
C THR A 515 12.67 -58.42 4.81
N MET A 516 12.45 -59.72 4.98
CA MET A 516 12.46 -60.40 6.28
C MET A 516 13.83 -60.23 6.99
N LYS A 517 14.95 -60.38 6.26
CA LYS A 517 16.28 -60.19 6.83
C LYS A 517 16.53 -58.73 7.29
N LEU A 518 16.04 -57.74 6.54
CA LEU A 518 16.18 -56.33 6.90
C LEU A 518 15.33 -55.96 8.13
N LEU A 519 14.14 -56.52 8.25
CA LEU A 519 13.26 -56.30 9.40
C LEU A 519 13.79 -56.96 10.69
N GLY A 520 14.54 -58.08 10.55
CA GLY A 520 15.22 -58.76 11.65
C GLY A 520 14.26 -59.22 12.76
N SER A 521 14.71 -59.16 14.01
CA SER A 521 13.95 -59.60 15.19
C SER A 521 12.87 -58.62 15.68
N LYS A 522 12.69 -57.48 14.98
CA LYS A 522 11.68 -56.48 15.34
C LYS A 522 10.26 -56.89 15.03
N PHE A 523 10.09 -57.94 14.22
CA PHE A 523 8.78 -58.41 13.78
C PHE A 523 8.69 -59.94 13.92
N GLU A 524 7.47 -60.43 13.99
CA GLU A 524 7.15 -61.85 14.01
C GLU A 524 6.75 -62.32 12.60
N TYR A 525 7.25 -63.48 12.17
CA TYR A 525 7.09 -64.02 10.80
C TYR A 525 6.60 -65.46 10.83
N GLU A 526 5.82 -65.81 9.81
CA GLU A 526 5.42 -67.18 9.52
C GLU A 526 5.95 -67.58 8.12
N PRO A 527 6.74 -68.66 7.95
CA PRO A 527 7.22 -69.07 6.65
C PRO A 527 6.09 -69.66 5.83
N LEU A 528 5.93 -69.22 4.56
CA LEU A 528 4.94 -69.74 3.60
C LEU A 528 5.50 -70.80 2.63
N GLY A 529 6.82 -70.95 2.60
CA GLY A 529 7.49 -71.77 1.61
C GLY A 529 7.97 -71.03 0.38
N GLU A 530 8.10 -71.71 -0.74
CA GLU A 530 8.60 -71.15 -1.99
C GLU A 530 7.44 -70.75 -2.91
N ILE A 531 7.50 -69.60 -3.49
CA ILE A 531 6.59 -69.07 -4.51
C ILE A 531 7.32 -68.93 -5.85
N ASP A 532 6.63 -69.17 -6.97
CA ASP A 532 7.19 -68.94 -8.30
C ASP A 532 7.14 -67.48 -8.70
N ILE A 533 8.29 -66.90 -9.01
CA ILE A 533 8.39 -65.49 -9.34
C ILE A 533 8.30 -65.21 -10.83
N LYS A 534 9.14 -65.83 -11.64
CA LYS A 534 9.13 -65.76 -13.12
C LYS A 534 10.23 -66.66 -13.65
N ASN A 535 10.04 -67.29 -14.81
CA ASN A 535 11.07 -68.09 -15.46
C ASN A 535 11.70 -69.20 -14.56
N SER A 536 10.87 -69.93 -13.79
CA SER A 536 11.30 -71.01 -12.91
C SER A 536 12.17 -70.61 -11.71
N THR A 537 12.26 -69.28 -11.38
CA THR A 537 12.93 -68.84 -10.18
C THR A 537 11.97 -68.94 -8.99
N ARG A 538 12.34 -69.72 -7.98
CA ARG A 538 11.58 -69.85 -6.73
C ARG A 538 12.20 -68.94 -5.63
N MET A 539 11.35 -68.31 -4.85
CA MET A 539 11.77 -67.45 -3.75
C MET A 539 10.97 -67.76 -2.48
N ARG A 540 11.64 -67.85 -1.35
CA ARG A 540 10.99 -67.99 -0.05
C ARG A 540 10.19 -66.76 0.32
N ALA A 541 8.92 -66.96 0.68
CA ALA A 541 8.01 -65.96 1.14
C ALA A 541 7.67 -66.15 2.62
N PHE A 542 7.34 -65.07 3.28
CA PHE A 542 6.98 -65.06 4.70
C PHE A 542 5.72 -64.18 4.89
N LEU A 543 4.86 -64.56 5.85
CA LEU A 543 3.84 -63.66 6.37
C LEU A 543 4.43 -62.82 7.48
N LEU A 544 4.19 -61.52 7.43
CA LEU A 544 4.52 -60.57 8.49
C LEU A 544 3.30 -60.51 9.43
N LEU A 545 3.48 -60.94 10.68
CA LEU A 545 2.36 -61.12 11.62
C LEU A 545 2.11 -59.87 12.47
N ARG A 546 3.14 -59.36 13.15
CA ARG A 546 3.08 -58.19 14.02
C ARG A 546 4.45 -57.65 14.32
N LYS A 547 4.48 -56.39 14.76
CA LYS A 547 5.67 -55.77 15.35
C LYS A 547 5.85 -56.30 16.79
N ILE A 548 7.08 -56.59 17.15
CA ILE A 548 7.43 -56.99 18.51
C ILE A 548 7.78 -55.72 19.30
N ASP A 549 7.01 -55.38 20.31
CA ASP A 549 7.35 -54.23 21.19
C ASP A 549 8.66 -54.55 21.92
N PRO A 550 9.63 -53.62 21.90
CA PRO A 550 10.83 -53.80 22.69
C PRO A 550 10.42 -53.87 24.19
N LYS A 551 10.82 -54.94 24.87
CA LYS A 551 10.63 -55.08 26.34
C LYS A 551 11.38 -54.02 27.10
#